data_2c188932f92ad608e853cec58cca4b8f
#
_entry.id   2c188932f92ad608e853cec58cca4b8f
#
_cell.length_a   1.000
_cell.length_b   1.000
_cell.length_c   1.000
_cell.angle_alpha   90.00
_cell.angle_beta   90.00
_cell.angle_gamma   90.00
#
_symmetry.space_group_name_H-M   'P 1'
#
loop_
_entity.id
_entity.type
_entity.pdbx_description
1 polymer ?
#
loop_
_entity_poly.entity_id
_entity_poly.type
_entity_poly.pdbx_seq_one_letter_code
_entity_poly.pdbx_strand_id
1 'polypeptide(L)'
;MTEGDRDPVVLVVDDEPGLADLYTVWLKGEYTTWTAYGGEEALERVDEAVDVVVTDRHMPPFSGDELVQRLADRGLTCRTTMVTAVSPDFDVIGMNVDDYLTKPISQCELLGVVDELLRRARQDAVTAELHSLRAKQSALQSTKSVGELRESDAYCELVERIETLDQSRPISDARRRA
;
A
#
# COMPACT_ATOMS: atom_id res chain seq x y z
N MET A 1 7.71 -21.37 18.61
CA MET A 1 7.47 -21.17 17.18
C MET A 1 7.70 -19.70 16.92
N THR A 2 8.73 -19.38 16.20
CA THR A 2 9.09 -17.99 15.85
C THR A 2 8.14 -17.50 14.76
N GLU A 3 7.67 -16.26 14.85
CA GLU A 3 6.79 -15.56 13.89
C GLU A 3 7.29 -15.51 12.43
N GLY A 4 8.33 -16.26 12.10
CA GLY A 4 9.00 -16.24 10.79
C GLY A 4 8.71 -17.40 9.84
N ASP A 5 7.78 -18.30 10.17
CA ASP A 5 7.65 -19.57 9.43
C ASP A 5 6.22 -19.85 8.88
N ARG A 6 5.35 -18.84 8.84
CA ARG A 6 4.06 -18.94 8.14
C ARG A 6 4.12 -18.25 6.78
N ASP A 7 3.43 -18.82 5.80
CA ASP A 7 3.25 -18.15 4.51
C ASP A 7 2.48 -16.85 4.72
N PRO A 8 2.96 -15.73 4.14
CA PRO A 8 2.25 -14.46 4.23
C PRO A 8 0.83 -14.56 3.67
N VAL A 9 -0.10 -13.87 4.33
CA VAL A 9 -1.50 -13.82 3.95
C VAL A 9 -1.81 -12.48 3.28
N VAL A 10 -2.33 -12.54 2.06
CA VAL A 10 -2.75 -11.37 1.29
C VAL A 10 -4.26 -11.38 1.10
N LEU A 11 -4.94 -10.35 1.56
CA LEU A 11 -6.37 -10.12 1.32
C LEU A 11 -6.55 -9.24 0.09
N VAL A 12 -7.24 -9.76 -0.92
CA VAL A 12 -7.62 -9.01 -2.13
C VAL A 12 -9.07 -8.55 -2.00
N VAL A 13 -9.31 -7.26 -2.24
CA VAL A 13 -10.63 -6.63 -2.10
C VAL A 13 -10.95 -5.81 -3.36
N ASP A 14 -11.95 -6.21 -4.10
CA ASP A 14 -12.45 -5.49 -5.28
C ASP A 14 -13.94 -5.83 -5.48
N ASP A 15 -14.80 -4.86 -5.73
CA ASP A 15 -16.23 -5.10 -5.96
C ASP A 15 -16.52 -5.66 -7.36
N GLU A 16 -15.53 -5.66 -8.24
CA GLU A 16 -15.55 -6.40 -9.51
C GLU A 16 -15.02 -7.82 -9.30
N PRO A 17 -15.89 -8.87 -9.22
CA PRO A 17 -15.44 -10.23 -8.92
C PRO A 17 -14.37 -10.75 -9.88
N GLY A 18 -14.46 -10.36 -11.17
CA GLY A 18 -13.48 -10.75 -12.18
C GLY A 18 -12.07 -10.23 -11.91
N LEU A 19 -11.94 -9.01 -11.37
CA LEU A 19 -10.64 -8.43 -10.96
C LEU A 19 -10.16 -9.02 -9.64
N ALA A 20 -11.03 -9.14 -8.65
CA ALA A 20 -10.70 -9.76 -7.37
C ALA A 20 -10.15 -11.18 -7.58
N ASP A 21 -10.83 -11.98 -8.38
CA ASP A 21 -10.42 -13.35 -8.69
C ASP A 21 -9.11 -13.39 -9.50
N LEU A 22 -8.94 -12.49 -10.47
CA LEU A 22 -7.72 -12.39 -11.27
C LEU A 22 -6.49 -12.10 -10.40
N TYR A 23 -6.58 -11.07 -9.55
CA TYR A 23 -5.48 -10.71 -8.65
C TYR A 23 -5.20 -11.80 -7.61
N THR A 24 -6.24 -12.45 -7.11
CA THR A 24 -6.11 -13.62 -6.23
C THR A 24 -5.34 -14.75 -6.91
N VAL A 25 -5.67 -15.08 -8.17
CA VAL A 25 -4.97 -16.10 -8.95
C VAL A 25 -3.50 -15.73 -9.18
N TRP A 26 -3.20 -14.46 -9.47
CA TRP A 26 -1.83 -14.00 -9.65
C TRP A 26 -0.96 -14.14 -8.41
N LEU A 27 -1.54 -13.93 -7.23
CA LEU A 27 -0.84 -13.95 -5.94
C LEU A 27 -0.76 -15.37 -5.34
N LYS A 28 -1.71 -16.25 -5.64
CA LYS A 28 -1.85 -17.58 -5.03
C LYS A 28 -0.64 -18.50 -5.23
N GLY A 29 0.20 -18.24 -6.22
CA GLY A 29 1.43 -18.99 -6.46
C GLY A 29 2.53 -18.75 -5.44
N GLU A 30 2.51 -17.57 -4.78
CA GLU A 30 3.57 -17.09 -3.88
C GLU A 30 3.05 -16.90 -2.43
N TYR A 31 1.74 -16.68 -2.24
CA TYR A 31 1.14 -16.31 -0.95
C TYR A 31 -0.13 -17.09 -0.63
N THR A 32 -0.48 -17.18 0.65
CA THR A 32 -1.85 -17.52 1.05
C THR A 32 -2.76 -16.33 0.73
N THR A 33 -3.79 -16.54 -0.09
CA THR A 33 -4.66 -15.46 -0.55
C THR A 33 -6.09 -15.63 -0.06
N TRP A 34 -6.66 -14.54 0.42
CA TRP A 34 -8.08 -14.40 0.74
C TRP A 34 -8.70 -13.37 -0.21
N THR A 35 -9.97 -13.56 -0.54
CA THR A 35 -10.69 -12.68 -1.47
C THR A 35 -11.94 -12.14 -0.78
N ALA A 36 -12.21 -10.84 -0.96
CA ALA A 36 -13.46 -10.20 -0.56
C ALA A 36 -13.98 -9.35 -1.74
N TYR A 37 -15.28 -9.41 -1.96
CA TYR A 37 -15.95 -8.71 -3.07
C TYR A 37 -16.55 -7.38 -2.64
N GLY A 38 -15.94 -6.72 -1.68
CA GLY A 38 -16.30 -5.40 -1.19
C GLY A 38 -15.77 -5.13 0.21
N GLY A 39 -15.86 -3.86 0.64
CA GLY A 39 -15.28 -3.42 1.90
C GLY A 39 -15.92 -4.04 3.15
N GLU A 40 -17.23 -4.30 3.14
CA GLU A 40 -17.92 -4.95 4.27
C GLU A 40 -17.43 -6.37 4.46
N GLU A 41 -17.39 -7.16 3.39
CA GLU A 41 -16.88 -8.54 3.43
C GLU A 41 -15.40 -8.59 3.84
N ALA A 42 -14.61 -7.61 3.38
CA ALA A 42 -13.22 -7.49 3.79
C ALA A 42 -13.07 -7.28 5.30
N LEU A 43 -13.92 -6.43 5.90
CA LEU A 43 -13.90 -6.18 7.35
C LEU A 43 -14.36 -7.38 8.19
N GLU A 44 -15.18 -8.27 7.63
CA GLU A 44 -15.58 -9.51 8.28
C GLU A 44 -14.48 -10.58 8.22
N ARG A 45 -13.69 -10.58 7.14
CA ARG A 45 -12.66 -11.59 6.88
C ARG A 45 -11.30 -11.24 7.47
N VAL A 46 -10.98 -9.94 7.58
CA VAL A 46 -9.66 -9.50 8.02
C VAL A 46 -9.46 -9.74 9.51
N ASP A 47 -8.32 -10.30 9.84
CA ASP A 47 -7.83 -10.47 11.21
C ASP A 47 -6.31 -10.22 11.28
N GLU A 48 -5.70 -10.51 12.43
CA GLU A 48 -4.25 -10.34 12.67
C GLU A 48 -3.36 -11.28 11.81
N ALA A 49 -3.96 -12.27 11.13
CA ALA A 49 -3.22 -13.15 10.23
C ALA A 49 -2.94 -12.49 8.87
N VAL A 50 -3.67 -11.43 8.51
CA VAL A 50 -3.48 -10.72 7.23
C VAL A 50 -2.26 -9.82 7.31
N ASP A 51 -1.30 -10.03 6.42
CA ASP A 51 -0.07 -9.25 6.33
C ASP A 51 -0.21 -8.07 5.35
N VAL A 52 -0.92 -8.28 4.23
CA VAL A 52 -1.12 -7.26 3.18
C VAL A 52 -2.57 -7.24 2.74
N VAL A 53 -3.12 -6.04 2.57
CA VAL A 53 -4.42 -5.79 1.94
C VAL A 53 -4.21 -5.10 0.60
N VAL A 54 -4.70 -5.70 -0.46
CA VAL A 54 -4.78 -5.12 -1.81
C VAL A 54 -6.23 -4.73 -2.04
N THR A 55 -6.53 -3.44 -2.16
CA THR A 55 -7.93 -2.96 -2.26
C THR A 55 -8.14 -2.05 -3.46
N ASP A 56 -9.30 -2.16 -4.12
CA ASP A 56 -9.75 -1.08 -4.99
C ASP A 56 -10.18 0.13 -4.15
N ARG A 57 -10.19 1.30 -4.78
CA ARG A 57 -10.60 2.55 -4.12
C ARG A 57 -12.12 2.73 -4.15
N HIS A 58 -12.74 2.45 -5.30
CA HIS A 58 -14.15 2.71 -5.54
C HIS A 58 -15.00 1.44 -5.47
N MET A 59 -15.46 1.11 -4.28
CA MET A 59 -16.32 -0.06 -4.02
C MET A 59 -17.62 0.36 -3.32
N PRO A 60 -18.60 0.95 -4.05
CA PRO A 60 -19.84 1.38 -3.40
C PRO A 60 -20.58 0.22 -2.70
N PRO A 61 -21.19 0.46 -1.55
CA PRO A 61 -21.31 1.73 -0.81
C PRO A 61 -20.10 2.09 0.05
N PHE A 62 -19.05 1.29 0.05
CA PHE A 62 -17.92 1.36 0.95
C PHE A 62 -16.63 1.58 0.17
N SER A 63 -15.89 2.67 0.43
CA SER A 63 -14.65 2.95 -0.30
C SER A 63 -13.43 2.22 0.27
N GLY A 64 -12.40 2.02 -0.56
CA GLY A 64 -11.10 1.51 -0.11
C GLY A 64 -10.45 2.40 0.94
N ASP A 65 -10.61 3.72 0.82
CA ASP A 65 -10.14 4.70 1.81
C ASP A 65 -10.77 4.45 3.18
N GLU A 66 -12.08 4.21 3.19
CA GLU A 66 -12.83 3.90 4.41
C GLU A 66 -12.43 2.54 4.99
N LEU A 67 -12.18 1.54 4.14
CA LEU A 67 -11.67 0.24 4.56
C LEU A 67 -10.33 0.41 5.30
N VAL A 68 -9.36 1.07 4.68
CA VAL A 68 -8.02 1.28 5.27
C VAL A 68 -8.11 2.03 6.60
N GLN A 69 -8.96 3.05 6.69
CA GLN A 69 -9.16 3.78 7.94
C GLN A 69 -9.71 2.85 9.04
N ARG A 70 -10.70 2.02 8.73
CA ARG A 70 -11.29 1.09 9.70
C ARG A 70 -10.32 -0.03 10.12
N LEU A 71 -9.42 -0.46 9.24
CA LEU A 71 -8.33 -1.38 9.61
C LEU A 71 -7.41 -0.76 10.66
N ALA A 72 -7.01 0.49 10.43
CA ALA A 72 -6.19 1.25 11.39
C ALA A 72 -6.92 1.46 12.73
N ASP A 73 -8.20 1.82 12.71
CA ASP A 73 -9.03 2.01 13.91
C ASP A 73 -9.18 0.73 14.74
N ARG A 74 -9.14 -0.44 14.08
CA ARG A 74 -9.12 -1.77 14.75
C ARG A 74 -7.73 -2.15 15.30
N GLY A 75 -6.70 -1.35 15.04
CA GLY A 75 -5.33 -1.62 15.46
C GLY A 75 -4.64 -2.73 14.66
N LEU A 76 -5.17 -3.08 13.46
CA LEU A 76 -4.54 -4.04 12.57
C LEU A 76 -3.30 -3.41 11.92
N THR A 77 -2.20 -4.14 11.90
CA THR A 77 -0.89 -3.67 11.43
C THR A 77 -0.54 -4.16 10.02
N CYS A 78 -1.53 -4.70 9.29
CA CYS A 78 -1.34 -5.12 7.90
C CYS A 78 -0.91 -3.93 7.02
N ARG A 79 -0.08 -4.22 6.02
CA ARG A 79 0.29 -3.23 4.99
C ARG A 79 -0.82 -3.11 3.97
N THR A 80 -0.95 -1.95 3.37
CA THR A 80 -2.04 -1.68 2.43
C THR A 80 -1.53 -1.11 1.11
N THR A 81 -2.04 -1.64 0.00
CA THR A 81 -1.89 -1.03 -1.33
C THR A 81 -3.24 -0.83 -1.98
N MET A 82 -3.39 0.30 -2.63
CA MET A 82 -4.59 0.63 -3.39
C MET A 82 -4.36 0.39 -4.88
N VAL A 83 -5.24 -0.36 -5.52
CA VAL A 83 -5.19 -0.66 -6.96
C VAL A 83 -6.46 -0.15 -7.61
N THR A 84 -6.41 0.99 -8.29
CA THR A 84 -7.60 1.69 -8.75
C THR A 84 -7.45 2.31 -10.14
N ALA A 85 -8.59 2.48 -10.84
CA ALA A 85 -8.64 3.19 -12.12
C ALA A 85 -8.52 4.72 -11.96
N VAL A 86 -8.64 5.25 -10.73
CA VAL A 86 -8.54 6.67 -10.46
C VAL A 86 -7.08 7.09 -10.39
N SER A 87 -6.70 8.07 -11.21
CA SER A 87 -5.36 8.65 -11.15
C SER A 87 -5.12 9.31 -9.80
N PRO A 88 -3.92 9.14 -9.22
CA PRO A 88 -3.56 9.79 -7.97
C PRO A 88 -3.74 11.31 -8.03
N ASP A 89 -4.34 11.88 -7.00
CA ASP A 89 -4.42 13.31 -6.75
C ASP A 89 -3.82 13.61 -5.37
N PHE A 90 -3.74 14.88 -4.99
CA PHE A 90 -3.11 15.30 -3.72
C PHE A 90 -3.78 14.72 -2.47
N ASP A 91 -5.01 14.21 -2.59
CA ASP A 91 -5.70 13.49 -1.52
C ASP A 91 -4.97 12.20 -1.07
N VAL A 92 -4.22 11.54 -1.97
CA VAL A 92 -3.43 10.34 -1.62
C VAL A 92 -2.40 10.60 -0.53
N ILE A 93 -1.94 11.85 -0.37
CA ILE A 93 -0.97 12.22 0.68
C ILE A 93 -1.56 11.96 2.07
N GLY A 94 -2.84 12.29 2.27
CA GLY A 94 -3.55 12.11 3.52
C GLY A 94 -4.06 10.69 3.78
N MET A 95 -4.02 9.80 2.77
CA MET A 95 -4.49 8.42 2.93
C MET A 95 -3.52 7.58 3.74
N ASN A 96 -4.04 6.69 4.55
CA ASN A 96 -3.24 5.74 5.34
C ASN A 96 -2.89 4.48 4.54
N VAL A 97 -2.46 4.64 3.28
CA VAL A 97 -2.02 3.55 2.41
C VAL A 97 -0.50 3.56 2.27
N ASP A 98 0.09 2.38 2.17
CA ASP A 98 1.55 2.23 2.04
C ASP A 98 2.02 2.33 0.59
N ASP A 99 1.16 1.97 -0.38
CA ASP A 99 1.46 2.04 -1.81
C ASP A 99 0.20 2.28 -2.65
N TYR A 100 0.38 2.68 -3.91
CA TYR A 100 -0.70 3.04 -4.81
C TYR A 100 -0.39 2.62 -6.25
N LEU A 101 -1.27 1.80 -6.84
CA LEU A 101 -1.17 1.33 -8.23
C LEU A 101 -2.36 1.82 -9.05
N THR A 102 -2.09 2.31 -10.25
CA THR A 102 -3.15 2.74 -11.18
C THR A 102 -3.41 1.63 -12.21
N LYS A 103 -4.68 1.18 -12.30
CA LYS A 103 -5.12 0.21 -13.31
C LYS A 103 -4.93 0.78 -14.73
N PRO A 104 -4.57 0.01 -15.73
CA PRO A 104 -4.34 -1.45 -15.69
C PRO A 104 -2.98 -1.80 -15.10
N ILE A 105 -2.91 -2.88 -14.32
CA ILE A 105 -1.68 -3.41 -13.75
C ILE A 105 -1.36 -4.79 -14.31
N SER A 106 -0.09 -5.16 -14.31
CA SER A 106 0.38 -6.50 -14.64
C SER A 106 0.56 -7.36 -13.38
N GLN A 107 0.61 -8.68 -13.55
CA GLN A 107 0.94 -9.61 -12.47
C GLN A 107 2.28 -9.26 -11.82
N CYS A 108 3.30 -8.91 -12.62
CA CYS A 108 4.63 -8.58 -12.14
C CYS A 108 4.63 -7.34 -11.23
N GLU A 109 3.86 -6.31 -11.59
CA GLU A 109 3.70 -5.10 -10.76
C GLU A 109 3.03 -5.41 -9.44
N LEU A 110 1.94 -6.19 -9.45
CA LEU A 110 1.23 -6.56 -8.23
C LEU A 110 2.11 -7.40 -7.28
N LEU A 111 2.79 -8.43 -7.81
CA LEU A 111 3.72 -9.25 -7.04
C LEU A 111 4.86 -8.40 -6.47
N GLY A 112 5.44 -7.50 -7.27
CA GLY A 112 6.52 -6.63 -6.84
C GLY A 112 6.13 -5.69 -5.70
N VAL A 113 4.92 -5.14 -5.73
CA VAL A 113 4.41 -4.28 -4.64
C VAL A 113 4.14 -5.10 -3.37
N VAL A 114 3.52 -6.28 -3.48
CA VAL A 114 3.25 -7.13 -2.31
C VAL A 114 4.56 -7.58 -1.65
N ASP A 115 5.55 -8.03 -2.43
CA ASP A 115 6.89 -8.37 -1.92
C ASP A 115 7.54 -7.20 -1.17
N GLU A 116 7.47 -6.01 -1.75
CA GLU A 116 8.04 -4.81 -1.15
C GLU A 116 7.32 -4.45 0.15
N LEU A 117 5.98 -4.54 0.21
CA LEU A 117 5.20 -4.28 1.42
C LEU A 117 5.55 -5.28 2.54
N LEU A 118 5.67 -6.57 2.21
CA LEU A 118 6.07 -7.60 3.17
C LEU A 118 7.50 -7.36 3.69
N ARG A 119 8.41 -6.90 2.81
CA ARG A 119 9.76 -6.53 3.21
C ARG A 119 9.75 -5.31 4.15
N ARG A 120 8.91 -4.31 3.87
CA ARG A 120 8.74 -3.10 4.72
C ARG A 120 8.14 -3.43 6.08
N ALA A 121 7.26 -4.42 6.18
CA ALA A 121 6.67 -4.86 7.44
C ALA A 121 7.73 -5.36 8.46
N ARG A 122 8.90 -5.77 7.96
CA ARG A 122 10.04 -6.22 8.78
C ARG A 122 11.05 -5.11 9.12
N GLN A 123 10.80 -3.89 8.65
CA GLN A 123 11.67 -2.73 8.88
C GLN A 123 11.19 -1.92 10.08
N ASP A 124 12.06 -1.02 10.57
CA ASP A 124 11.66 -0.05 11.58
C ASP A 124 10.61 0.95 11.04
N ALA A 125 9.84 1.56 11.97
CA ALA A 125 8.72 2.43 11.63
C ALA A 125 9.14 3.64 10.77
N VAL A 126 10.32 4.21 11.00
CA VAL A 126 10.85 5.37 10.24
C VAL A 126 11.11 4.99 8.79
N THR A 127 11.73 3.83 8.57
CA THR A 127 12.00 3.33 7.22
C THR A 127 10.69 2.99 6.49
N ALA A 128 9.71 2.40 7.18
CA ALA A 128 8.40 2.10 6.61
C ALA A 128 7.65 3.39 6.21
N GLU A 129 7.63 4.41 7.08
CA GLU A 129 7.03 5.72 6.80
C GLU A 129 7.68 6.38 5.57
N LEU A 130 9.01 6.40 5.50
CA LEU A 130 9.75 6.97 4.38
C LEU A 130 9.39 6.32 3.04
N HIS A 131 9.27 4.99 3.02
CA HIS A 131 8.87 4.26 1.81
C HIS A 131 7.45 4.61 1.37
N SER A 132 6.49 4.68 2.31
CA SER A 132 5.12 5.08 2.02
C SER A 132 5.05 6.49 1.43
N LEU A 133 5.76 7.47 2.02
CA LEU A 133 5.80 8.84 1.50
C LEU A 133 6.41 8.92 0.11
N ARG A 134 7.47 8.15 -0.17
CA ARG A 134 8.09 8.09 -1.50
C ARG A 134 7.19 7.45 -2.54
N ALA A 135 6.40 6.43 -2.19
CA ALA A 135 5.41 5.84 -3.08
C ALA A 135 4.35 6.87 -3.49
N LYS A 136 3.81 7.63 -2.53
CA LYS A 136 2.87 8.74 -2.79
C LYS A 136 3.48 9.84 -3.65
N GLN A 137 4.73 10.23 -3.37
CA GLN A 137 5.47 11.20 -4.18
C GLN A 137 5.61 10.73 -5.63
N SER A 138 6.01 9.48 -5.84
CA SER A 138 6.17 8.90 -7.18
C SER A 138 4.84 8.84 -7.93
N ALA A 139 3.76 8.43 -7.27
CA ALA A 139 2.43 8.40 -7.85
C ALA A 139 1.97 9.78 -8.34
N LEU A 140 2.16 10.82 -7.52
CA LEU A 140 1.82 12.19 -7.90
C LEU A 140 2.70 12.73 -9.04
N GLN A 141 4.01 12.45 -9.03
CA GLN A 141 4.92 12.84 -10.10
C GLN A 141 4.59 12.20 -11.45
N SER A 142 3.96 11.03 -11.45
CA SER A 142 3.53 10.36 -12.69
C SER A 142 2.28 10.96 -13.32
N THR A 143 1.49 11.73 -12.56
CA THR A 143 0.17 12.22 -12.98
C THR A 143 0.05 13.75 -13.01
N LYS A 144 0.90 14.46 -12.27
CA LYS A 144 0.85 15.94 -12.14
C LYS A 144 2.03 16.60 -12.85
N SER A 145 1.78 17.80 -13.38
CA SER A 145 2.85 18.65 -13.91
C SER A 145 3.72 19.23 -12.79
N VAL A 146 4.94 19.63 -13.13
CA VAL A 146 5.87 20.28 -12.19
C VAL A 146 5.27 21.55 -11.57
N GLY A 147 4.46 22.30 -12.33
CA GLY A 147 3.76 23.49 -11.84
C GLY A 147 2.77 23.15 -10.75
N GLU A 148 1.85 22.21 -11.01
CA GLU A 148 0.85 21.75 -10.03
C GLU A 148 1.49 21.23 -8.75
N LEU A 149 2.58 20.47 -8.85
CA LEU A 149 3.30 19.95 -7.69
C LEU A 149 3.88 21.07 -6.83
N ARG A 150 4.46 22.09 -7.45
CA ARG A 150 5.07 23.23 -6.74
C ARG A 150 4.05 24.15 -6.08
N GLU A 151 2.83 24.24 -6.62
CA GLU A 151 1.74 25.06 -6.09
C GLU A 151 0.95 24.36 -4.96
N SER A 152 1.18 23.08 -4.75
CA SER A 152 0.51 22.31 -3.68
C SER A 152 1.28 22.37 -2.37
N ASP A 153 0.71 23.01 -1.36
CA ASP A 153 1.27 23.06 -0.01
C ASP A 153 1.44 21.63 0.55
N ALA A 154 0.43 20.76 0.36
CA ALA A 154 0.46 19.37 0.80
C ALA A 154 1.61 18.58 0.17
N TYR A 155 1.94 18.82 -1.11
CA TYR A 155 3.06 18.18 -1.76
C TYR A 155 4.41 18.72 -1.25
N CYS A 156 4.50 20.03 -0.99
CA CYS A 156 5.69 20.63 -0.40
C CYS A 156 5.97 20.06 1.00
N GLU A 157 4.95 19.95 1.85
CA GLU A 157 5.06 19.32 3.18
C GLU A 157 5.48 17.84 3.09
N LEU A 158 4.95 17.09 2.11
CA LEU A 158 5.36 15.71 1.84
C LEU A 158 6.85 15.62 1.54
N VAL A 159 7.38 16.50 0.68
CA VAL A 159 8.81 16.52 0.31
C VAL A 159 9.68 16.87 1.52
N GLU A 160 9.31 17.89 2.30
CA GLU A 160 10.02 18.27 3.52
C GLU A 160 10.04 17.12 4.56
N ARG A 161 8.94 16.38 4.69
CA ARG A 161 8.87 15.22 5.58
C ARG A 161 9.81 14.10 5.13
N ILE A 162 9.87 13.81 3.82
CA ILE A 162 10.79 12.83 3.24
C ILE A 162 12.24 13.23 3.55
N GLU A 163 12.62 14.48 3.33
CA GLU A 163 13.98 14.98 3.58
C GLU A 163 14.36 14.87 5.07
N THR A 164 13.43 15.20 5.96
CA THR A 164 13.63 15.11 7.41
C THR A 164 13.89 13.67 7.85
N LEU A 165 13.11 12.71 7.34
CA LEU A 165 13.26 11.29 7.67
C LEU A 165 14.56 10.71 7.09
N ASP A 166 14.94 11.10 5.88
CA ASP A 166 16.20 10.67 5.26
C ASP A 166 17.42 11.12 6.07
N GLN A 167 17.41 12.35 6.59
CA GLN A 167 18.47 12.87 7.44
C GLN A 167 18.53 12.18 8.82
N SER A 168 17.41 11.68 9.29
CA SER A 168 17.30 11.01 10.61
C SER A 168 17.79 9.54 10.59
N ARG A 169 18.11 8.98 9.42
CA ARG A 169 18.60 7.60 9.33
C ARG A 169 20.04 7.51 9.84
N PRO A 170 20.32 6.59 10.79
CA PRO A 170 21.70 6.33 11.18
C PRO A 170 22.51 5.80 9.99
N ILE A 171 23.75 6.29 9.85
CA ILE A 171 24.68 6.05 8.71
C ILE A 171 25.16 4.56 8.64
N SER A 172 24.38 3.59 9.08
CA SER A 172 24.83 2.20 9.20
C SER A 172 24.74 1.37 7.92
N ASP A 173 24.13 1.87 6.83
CA ASP A 173 23.90 1.06 5.62
C ASP A 173 24.78 1.41 4.40
N ALA A 174 25.67 2.42 4.53
CA ALA A 174 26.57 2.82 3.44
C ALA A 174 27.79 1.90 3.23
N ARG A 175 27.99 0.86 4.07
CA ARG A 175 29.17 -0.01 4.02
C ARG A 175 28.93 -1.44 3.50
N ARG A 176 27.75 -1.76 2.96
CA ARG A 176 27.48 -3.10 2.38
C ARG A 176 27.43 -3.13 0.85
N ARG A 177 27.88 -2.06 0.18
CA ARG A 177 28.07 -2.05 -1.28
C ARG A 177 29.48 -1.57 -1.63
N ALA A 178 30.46 -2.36 -1.28
CA ALA A 178 31.80 -2.32 -1.83
C ALA A 178 32.27 -3.75 -2.07
#